data_452744adf90ce69639603a9ce82ce0b3
#
_entry.id   452744adf90ce69639603a9ce82ce0b3
#
_cell.length_a   1.000
_cell.length_b   1.000
_cell.length_c   1.000
_cell.angle_alpha   90.00
_cell.angle_beta   90.00
_cell.angle_gamma   90.00
#
_symmetry.space_group_name_H-M   'P 1'
#
loop_
_entity.id
_entity.type
_entity.pdbx_description
1 polymer ?
#
loop_
_entity_poly.entity_id
_entity_poly.type
_entity_poly.pdbx_seq_one_letter_code
_entity_poly.pdbx_strand_id
1 'polypeptide(L)'
;MLDPALILREAYDTVRRDYGGAIGQRRDELITPALVLDIDAAQRNIDHMASELKQMGAATIRPHYKTHKSPDLARRQLQAGAGGLSMATVWEAAILAAAGMDDLFVVNTVAHPAKLRVLAGLAREHRVLVAVDEAGNAASASAAAVTAGSTLGIMVEVDTGMDRCGTDNAADCLAVAREVMDLPGLRFEGITGYEGHCSMTPDHDLRHERQREAMKFFTDVAGQLEANGIPCPIRSAGGIATWNWTAAYPGLTEIQAGTYVVMDNFHGRMVPGFEHSLTIAATVISRQSGKVIVDAGNKSVADPADVTMVGHDHAVLRFDEEHGIFDAAGGSPLRVGDPVRLVPGYSPSTVNWYDAYHVVQGDIVVDIWPVIPRGPGHHGIANPG
;
A
#
# COMPACT_ATOMS: atom_id res chain seq x y z
N MET A 1 -0.05 -12.32 -23.88
CA MET A 1 0.12 -11.45 -22.71
C MET A 1 0.89 -10.23 -23.14
N LEU A 2 0.45 -9.02 -22.75
CA LEU A 2 1.32 -7.87 -22.84
C LEU A 2 2.46 -8.08 -21.84
N ASP A 3 3.68 -7.85 -22.29
CA ASP A 3 4.89 -7.95 -21.46
C ASP A 3 4.84 -6.88 -20.35
N PRO A 4 4.90 -7.26 -19.06
CA PRO A 4 4.91 -6.27 -17.97
C PRO A 4 6.05 -5.25 -18.08
N ALA A 5 7.20 -5.62 -18.65
CA ALA A 5 8.31 -4.70 -18.90
C ALA A 5 7.97 -3.66 -19.97
N LEU A 6 7.21 -4.06 -21.00
CA LEU A 6 6.71 -3.12 -22.00
C LEU A 6 5.69 -2.16 -21.37
N ILE A 7 4.73 -2.69 -20.60
CA ILE A 7 3.71 -1.88 -19.88
C ILE A 7 4.40 -0.86 -18.97
N LEU A 8 5.38 -1.28 -18.20
CA LEU A 8 6.11 -0.39 -17.29
C LEU A 8 6.83 0.73 -18.07
N ARG A 9 7.55 0.39 -19.15
CA ARG A 9 8.22 1.37 -20.00
C ARG A 9 7.24 2.35 -20.61
N GLU A 10 6.16 1.84 -21.21
CA GLU A 10 5.11 2.69 -21.81
C GLU A 10 4.47 3.61 -20.79
N ALA A 11 4.32 3.19 -19.53
CA ALA A 11 3.79 4.04 -18.47
C ALA A 11 4.72 5.24 -18.20
N TYR A 12 6.04 5.01 -18.08
CA TYR A 12 7.01 6.11 -17.92
C TYR A 12 7.04 7.03 -19.13
N ASP A 13 7.08 6.48 -20.34
CA ASP A 13 7.09 7.26 -21.58
C ASP A 13 5.82 8.11 -21.71
N THR A 14 4.67 7.54 -21.36
CA THR A 14 3.38 8.23 -21.43
C THR A 14 3.33 9.40 -20.44
N VAL A 15 3.65 9.16 -19.16
CA VAL A 15 3.56 10.25 -18.17
C VAL A 15 4.62 11.33 -18.44
N ARG A 16 5.80 10.98 -18.97
CA ARG A 16 6.81 11.97 -19.37
C ARG A 16 6.38 12.78 -20.58
N ARG A 17 5.71 12.18 -21.55
CA ARG A 17 5.16 12.89 -22.71
C ARG A 17 4.04 13.85 -22.28
N ASP A 18 3.13 13.37 -21.42
CA ASP A 18 1.89 14.09 -21.12
C ASP A 18 2.07 15.13 -20.00
N TYR A 19 2.94 14.88 -19.03
CA TYR A 19 3.16 15.73 -17.86
C TYR A 19 4.59 16.30 -17.75
N GLY A 20 5.53 15.85 -18.57
CA GLY A 20 6.95 16.23 -18.47
C GLY A 20 7.22 17.72 -18.66
N GLY A 21 6.31 18.46 -19.29
CA GLY A 21 6.38 19.91 -19.35
C GLY A 21 6.32 20.64 -17.99
N ALA A 22 5.92 19.94 -16.94
CA ALA A 22 5.93 20.47 -15.57
C ALA A 22 7.33 20.45 -14.91
N ILE A 23 8.26 19.65 -15.44
CA ILE A 23 9.61 19.55 -14.87
C ILE A 23 10.31 20.90 -14.94
N GLY A 24 10.85 21.36 -13.81
CA GLY A 24 11.46 22.67 -13.63
C GLY A 24 10.49 23.78 -13.21
N GLN A 25 9.18 23.55 -13.27
CA GLN A 25 8.19 24.49 -12.76
C GLN A 25 8.11 24.43 -11.23
N ARG A 26 7.59 25.50 -10.66
CA ARG A 26 7.23 25.49 -9.24
C ARG A 26 5.92 24.69 -9.05
N ARG A 27 5.78 24.03 -7.90
CA ARG A 27 4.58 23.26 -7.58
C ARG A 27 3.30 24.08 -7.50
N ASP A 28 3.43 25.40 -7.23
CA ASP A 28 2.31 26.35 -7.21
C ASP A 28 1.91 26.86 -8.59
N GLU A 29 2.65 26.49 -9.64
CA GLU A 29 2.37 26.78 -11.06
C GLU A 29 1.77 25.58 -11.81
N LEU A 30 1.60 24.44 -11.13
CA LEU A 30 1.04 23.22 -11.75
C LEU A 30 -0.39 23.42 -12.23
N ILE A 31 -0.70 22.81 -13.35
CA ILE A 31 -2.10 22.67 -13.80
C ILE A 31 -2.82 21.74 -12.83
N THR A 32 -3.91 22.23 -12.23
CA THR A 32 -4.65 21.56 -11.19
C THR A 32 -5.95 20.90 -11.70
N PRO A 33 -6.43 19.85 -11.00
CA PRO A 33 -5.83 19.20 -9.84
C PRO A 33 -4.65 18.30 -10.23
N ALA A 34 -3.59 18.26 -9.40
CA ALA A 34 -2.42 17.44 -9.63
C ALA A 34 -1.96 16.70 -8.36
N LEU A 35 -1.53 15.44 -8.52
CA LEU A 35 -0.95 14.65 -7.44
C LEU A 35 0.52 15.04 -7.26
N VAL A 36 0.88 15.51 -6.09
CA VAL A 36 2.22 16.01 -5.77
C VAL A 36 2.86 15.15 -4.68
N LEU A 37 4.09 14.71 -4.93
CA LEU A 37 4.91 13.96 -3.98
C LEU A 37 6.13 14.79 -3.58
N ASP A 38 6.23 15.17 -2.32
CA ASP A 38 7.46 15.73 -1.74
C ASP A 38 8.44 14.58 -1.47
N ILE A 39 9.47 14.48 -2.31
CA ILE A 39 10.40 13.35 -2.26
C ILE A 39 11.31 13.39 -1.03
N ASP A 40 11.62 14.57 -0.52
CA ASP A 40 12.46 14.71 0.66
C ASP A 40 11.67 14.29 1.92
N ALA A 41 10.39 14.66 2.02
CA ALA A 41 9.51 14.21 3.10
C ALA A 41 9.26 12.69 3.02
N ALA A 42 9.03 12.14 1.82
CA ALA A 42 8.89 10.71 1.63
C ALA A 42 10.16 9.95 2.05
N GLN A 43 11.34 10.47 1.73
CA GLN A 43 12.61 9.87 2.14
C GLN A 43 12.80 9.92 3.66
N ARG A 44 12.49 11.06 4.30
CA ARG A 44 12.53 11.14 5.77
C ARG A 44 11.59 10.13 6.45
N ASN A 45 10.41 9.91 5.91
CA ASN A 45 9.49 8.89 6.39
C ASN A 45 10.06 7.48 6.25
N ILE A 46 10.71 7.18 5.12
CA ILE A 46 11.37 5.89 4.88
C ILE A 46 12.50 5.67 5.88
N ASP A 47 13.36 6.66 6.04
CA ASP A 47 14.52 6.61 6.95
C ASP A 47 14.07 6.50 8.41
N HIS A 48 13.01 7.22 8.80
CA HIS A 48 12.43 7.16 10.13
C HIS A 48 11.93 5.73 10.43
N MET A 49 11.10 5.14 9.57
CA MET A 49 10.62 3.77 9.75
C MET A 49 11.78 2.77 9.87
N ALA A 50 12.77 2.85 8.99
CA ALA A 50 13.94 1.97 9.02
C ALA A 50 14.77 2.12 10.31
N SER A 51 14.94 3.36 10.78
CA SER A 51 15.66 3.66 12.03
C SER A 51 14.94 3.12 13.24
N GLU A 52 13.63 3.34 13.35
CA GLU A 52 12.81 2.88 14.48
C GLU A 52 12.84 1.34 14.59
N LEU A 53 12.60 0.63 13.48
CA LEU A 53 12.64 -0.84 13.47
C LEU A 53 14.03 -1.38 13.86
N LYS A 54 15.09 -0.76 13.39
CA LYS A 54 16.44 -1.12 13.76
C LYS A 54 16.72 -0.90 15.25
N GLN A 55 16.24 0.20 15.82
CA GLN A 55 16.40 0.50 17.25
C GLN A 55 15.61 -0.48 18.12
N MET A 56 14.42 -0.88 17.69
CA MET A 56 13.62 -1.89 18.38
C MET A 56 14.30 -3.26 18.38
N GLY A 57 15.21 -3.54 17.43
CA GLY A 57 15.79 -4.87 17.24
C GLY A 57 14.72 -5.94 16.94
N ALA A 58 13.62 -5.50 16.34
CA ALA A 58 12.38 -6.23 16.20
C ALA A 58 12.19 -6.77 14.77
N ALA A 59 10.94 -6.95 14.36
CA ALA A 59 10.56 -7.40 13.04
C ALA A 59 11.10 -6.47 11.94
N THR A 60 11.38 -7.02 10.76
CA THR A 60 11.71 -6.24 9.56
C THR A 60 10.45 -5.63 8.96
N ILE A 61 10.62 -4.79 7.93
CA ILE A 61 9.47 -4.30 7.16
C ILE A 61 9.45 -4.94 5.77
N ARG A 62 8.24 -5.29 5.34
CA ARG A 62 7.86 -5.64 3.97
C ARG A 62 6.82 -4.61 3.51
N PRO A 63 7.24 -3.43 3.00
CA PRO A 63 6.34 -2.31 2.73
C PRO A 63 5.23 -2.69 1.76
N HIS A 64 4.03 -2.15 2.02
CA HIS A 64 2.88 -2.47 1.18
C HIS A 64 2.73 -1.49 0.02
N TYR A 65 3.01 -1.98 -1.18
CA TYR A 65 3.03 -1.22 -2.45
C TYR A 65 1.71 -0.56 -2.81
N LYS A 66 0.55 -1.16 -2.43
CA LYS A 66 -0.79 -0.68 -2.79
C LYS A 66 -1.04 0.80 -2.45
N THR A 67 -0.32 1.33 -1.47
CA THR A 67 -0.53 2.70 -1.00
C THR A 67 -0.05 3.72 -2.01
N HIS A 68 1.13 3.51 -2.57
CA HIS A 68 1.78 4.50 -3.44
C HIS A 68 1.88 4.08 -4.90
N LYS A 69 1.84 2.80 -5.22
CA LYS A 69 1.89 2.28 -6.60
C LYS A 69 2.99 2.91 -7.46
N SER A 70 4.15 3.20 -6.85
CA SER A 70 5.33 3.78 -7.49
C SER A 70 6.52 2.83 -7.35
N PRO A 71 7.07 2.28 -8.45
CA PRO A 71 8.29 1.47 -8.41
C PRO A 71 9.48 2.25 -7.85
N ASP A 72 9.53 3.57 -8.04
CA ASP A 72 10.62 4.41 -7.54
C ASP A 72 10.61 4.52 -6.01
N LEU A 73 9.42 4.68 -5.40
CA LEU A 73 9.28 4.63 -3.93
C LEU A 73 9.60 3.24 -3.38
N ALA A 74 9.11 2.17 -4.03
CA ALA A 74 9.42 0.80 -3.63
C ALA A 74 10.93 0.52 -3.63
N ARG A 75 11.65 1.00 -4.66
CA ARG A 75 13.12 0.88 -4.73
C ARG A 75 13.81 1.60 -3.58
N ARG A 76 13.36 2.80 -3.21
CA ARG A 76 13.88 3.55 -2.05
C ARG A 76 13.65 2.79 -0.73
N GLN A 77 12.49 2.17 -0.56
CA GLN A 77 12.18 1.35 0.61
C GLN A 77 13.10 0.12 0.71
N LEU A 78 13.36 -0.57 -0.41
CA LEU A 78 14.34 -1.67 -0.45
C LEU A 78 15.77 -1.19 -0.14
N GLN A 79 16.17 -0.04 -0.68
CA GLN A 79 17.49 0.57 -0.39
C GLN A 79 17.64 0.96 1.08
N ALA A 80 16.56 1.29 1.77
CA ALA A 80 16.54 1.55 3.21
C ALA A 80 16.53 0.28 4.07
N GLY A 81 16.57 -0.91 3.47
CA GLY A 81 16.71 -2.18 4.18
C GLY A 81 15.41 -2.97 4.36
N ALA A 82 14.37 -2.67 3.59
CA ALA A 82 13.16 -3.52 3.57
C ALA A 82 13.51 -4.95 3.10
N GLY A 83 12.92 -5.96 3.74
CA GLY A 83 13.22 -7.37 3.50
C GLY A 83 12.58 -7.96 2.24
N GLY A 84 11.76 -7.19 1.54
CA GLY A 84 10.98 -7.53 0.34
C GLY A 84 9.81 -6.58 0.22
N LEU A 85 8.84 -6.87 -0.65
CA LEU A 85 7.67 -6.02 -0.88
C LEU A 85 6.37 -6.82 -0.71
N SER A 86 5.35 -6.22 -0.11
CA SER A 86 3.99 -6.76 -0.11
C SER A 86 3.09 -5.97 -1.05
N MET A 87 2.15 -6.66 -1.69
CA MET A 87 1.21 -6.06 -2.63
C MET A 87 -0.16 -6.73 -2.56
N ALA A 88 -1.18 -5.98 -2.99
CA ALA A 88 -2.56 -6.46 -2.95
C ALA A 88 -2.95 -7.28 -4.17
N THR A 89 -2.29 -7.09 -5.31
CA THR A 89 -2.70 -7.70 -6.57
C THR A 89 -1.55 -8.35 -7.32
N VAL A 90 -1.90 -9.34 -8.11
CA VAL A 90 -0.97 -10.03 -9.02
C VAL A 90 -0.32 -9.06 -10.03
N TRP A 91 -1.05 -8.02 -10.41
CA TRP A 91 -0.58 -7.02 -11.37
C TRP A 91 0.49 -6.12 -10.77
N GLU A 92 0.37 -5.80 -9.49
CA GLU A 92 1.41 -5.10 -8.74
C GLU A 92 2.69 -5.94 -8.69
N ALA A 93 2.56 -7.25 -8.42
CA ALA A 93 3.70 -8.17 -8.45
C ALA A 93 4.38 -8.22 -9.83
N ALA A 94 3.60 -8.28 -10.91
CA ALA A 94 4.13 -8.32 -12.28
C ALA A 94 4.90 -7.02 -12.63
N ILE A 95 4.39 -5.86 -12.23
CA ILE A 95 5.07 -4.58 -12.45
C ILE A 95 6.36 -4.48 -11.63
N LEU A 96 6.34 -4.89 -10.37
CA LEU A 96 7.53 -4.86 -9.52
C LEU A 96 8.62 -5.83 -10.00
N ALA A 97 8.25 -7.03 -10.45
CA ALA A 97 9.15 -7.97 -11.10
C ALA A 97 9.78 -7.36 -12.37
N ALA A 98 8.96 -6.74 -13.22
CA ALA A 98 9.43 -6.03 -14.42
C ALA A 98 10.34 -4.84 -14.10
N ALA A 99 10.18 -4.21 -12.92
CA ALA A 99 11.07 -3.17 -12.41
C ALA A 99 12.37 -3.72 -11.80
N GLY A 100 12.61 -5.04 -11.88
CA GLY A 100 13.79 -5.71 -11.37
C GLY A 100 13.81 -5.92 -9.87
N MET A 101 12.63 -5.95 -9.23
CA MET A 101 12.50 -6.21 -7.80
C MET A 101 12.21 -7.69 -7.55
N ASP A 102 12.71 -8.20 -6.46
CA ASP A 102 12.55 -9.58 -6.02
C ASP A 102 11.91 -9.64 -4.63
N ASP A 103 11.60 -10.86 -4.16
CA ASP A 103 10.93 -11.11 -2.89
C ASP A 103 9.57 -10.41 -2.78
N LEU A 104 8.63 -10.88 -3.62
CA LEU A 104 7.32 -10.29 -3.86
C LEU A 104 6.23 -11.11 -3.16
N PHE A 105 5.50 -10.50 -2.22
CA PHE A 105 4.43 -11.17 -1.50
C PHE A 105 3.05 -10.59 -1.87
N VAL A 106 2.25 -11.36 -2.60
CA VAL A 106 0.83 -11.05 -2.83
C VAL A 106 0.03 -11.49 -1.62
N VAL A 107 -0.34 -10.53 -0.79
CA VAL A 107 -0.95 -10.77 0.53
C VAL A 107 -2.43 -11.15 0.47
N ASN A 108 -3.09 -10.94 -0.66
CA ASN A 108 -4.48 -11.35 -0.84
C ASN A 108 -4.54 -12.77 -1.42
N THR A 109 -5.56 -13.50 -1.04
CA THR A 109 -5.90 -14.81 -1.62
C THR A 109 -6.17 -14.68 -3.13
N VAL A 110 -5.64 -15.60 -3.92
CA VAL A 110 -5.78 -15.59 -5.38
C VAL A 110 -6.45 -16.88 -5.84
N ALA A 111 -7.71 -16.77 -6.28
CA ALA A 111 -8.50 -17.92 -6.74
C ALA A 111 -8.60 -18.05 -8.28
N HIS A 112 -8.50 -16.93 -9.02
CA HIS A 112 -8.70 -16.95 -10.46
C HIS A 112 -7.52 -17.64 -11.19
N PRO A 113 -7.76 -18.70 -12.02
CA PRO A 113 -6.68 -19.47 -12.64
C PRO A 113 -5.70 -18.64 -13.48
N ALA A 114 -6.17 -17.65 -14.23
CA ALA A 114 -5.29 -16.77 -15.00
C ALA A 114 -4.32 -15.97 -14.12
N LYS A 115 -4.78 -15.51 -12.95
CA LYS A 115 -3.94 -14.80 -11.99
C LYS A 115 -2.87 -15.73 -11.38
N LEU A 116 -3.26 -16.97 -11.05
CA LEU A 116 -2.31 -17.99 -10.55
C LEU A 116 -1.25 -18.34 -11.60
N ARG A 117 -1.64 -18.43 -12.90
CA ARG A 117 -0.65 -18.63 -13.97
C ARG A 117 0.36 -17.49 -14.07
N VAL A 118 -0.06 -16.24 -13.86
CA VAL A 118 0.87 -15.09 -13.83
C VAL A 118 1.85 -15.24 -12.68
N LEU A 119 1.37 -15.50 -11.45
CA LEU A 119 2.25 -15.69 -10.29
C LEU A 119 3.23 -16.85 -10.48
N ALA A 120 2.75 -17.99 -10.97
CA ALA A 120 3.58 -19.13 -11.25
C ALA A 120 4.63 -18.83 -12.35
N GLY A 121 4.27 -18.03 -13.35
CA GLY A 121 5.21 -17.55 -14.36
C GLY A 121 6.32 -16.68 -13.76
N LEU A 122 5.96 -15.71 -12.91
CA LEU A 122 6.92 -14.85 -12.19
C LEU A 122 7.84 -15.66 -11.28
N ALA A 123 7.32 -16.68 -10.61
CA ALA A 123 8.08 -17.54 -9.71
C ALA A 123 9.16 -18.41 -10.38
N ARG A 124 9.32 -18.34 -11.68
CA ARG A 124 10.45 -18.95 -12.41
C ARG A 124 11.75 -18.19 -12.26
N GLU A 125 11.65 -16.88 -12.06
CA GLU A 125 12.79 -15.95 -12.06
C GLU A 125 12.87 -15.13 -10.76
N HIS A 126 11.76 -15.05 -10.02
CA HIS A 126 11.64 -14.24 -8.80
C HIS A 126 11.18 -15.10 -7.62
N ARG A 127 11.53 -14.68 -6.41
CA ARG A 127 10.91 -15.20 -5.21
C ARG A 127 9.50 -14.60 -5.07
N VAL A 128 8.47 -15.41 -5.29
CA VAL A 128 7.06 -15.00 -5.21
C VAL A 128 6.36 -15.77 -4.11
N LEU A 129 5.71 -15.03 -3.21
CA LEU A 129 4.85 -15.54 -2.16
C LEU A 129 3.40 -15.17 -2.45
N VAL A 130 2.47 -16.03 -2.07
CA VAL A 130 1.02 -15.75 -2.13
C VAL A 130 0.33 -16.28 -0.88
N ALA A 131 -0.70 -15.56 -0.43
CA ALA A 131 -1.54 -15.99 0.68
C ALA A 131 -2.57 -17.04 0.22
N VAL A 132 -2.81 -18.04 1.08
CA VAL A 132 -3.90 -19.02 0.95
C VAL A 132 -4.55 -19.23 2.32
N ASP A 133 -5.82 -19.58 2.32
CA ASP A 133 -6.60 -19.83 3.55
C ASP A 133 -7.41 -21.13 3.51
N GLU A 134 -7.36 -21.86 2.38
CA GLU A 134 -8.02 -23.15 2.23
C GLU A 134 -7.25 -24.13 1.32
N ALA A 135 -7.51 -25.41 1.45
CA ALA A 135 -6.86 -26.48 0.66
C ALA A 135 -7.11 -26.34 -0.85
N GLY A 136 -8.31 -25.91 -1.28
CA GLY A 136 -8.66 -25.72 -2.67
C GLY A 136 -7.84 -24.62 -3.34
N ASN A 137 -7.55 -23.55 -2.63
CA ASN A 137 -6.66 -22.47 -3.07
C ASN A 137 -5.22 -22.98 -3.21
N ALA A 138 -4.72 -23.73 -2.23
CA ALA A 138 -3.40 -24.34 -2.28
C ALA A 138 -3.26 -25.31 -3.46
N ALA A 139 -4.25 -26.17 -3.70
CA ALA A 139 -4.26 -27.10 -4.84
C ALA A 139 -4.25 -26.36 -6.18
N SER A 140 -5.00 -25.27 -6.31
CA SER A 140 -5.04 -24.43 -7.51
C SER A 140 -3.69 -23.73 -7.76
N ALA A 141 -3.04 -23.23 -6.72
CA ALA A 141 -1.70 -22.65 -6.79
C ALA A 141 -0.64 -23.70 -7.18
N SER A 142 -0.71 -24.92 -6.61
CA SER A 142 0.14 -26.04 -6.96
C SER A 142 0.02 -26.41 -8.45
N ALA A 143 -1.20 -26.58 -8.96
CA ALA A 143 -1.42 -26.90 -10.36
C ALA A 143 -0.82 -25.85 -11.31
N ALA A 144 -0.93 -24.57 -10.96
CA ALA A 144 -0.33 -23.48 -11.73
C ALA A 144 1.21 -23.52 -11.67
N ALA A 145 1.79 -23.73 -10.50
CA ALA A 145 3.24 -23.80 -10.30
C ALA A 145 3.86 -24.99 -11.03
N VAL A 146 3.25 -26.17 -10.92
CA VAL A 146 3.69 -27.39 -11.65
C VAL A 146 3.63 -27.16 -13.16
N THR A 147 2.54 -26.57 -13.66
CA THR A 147 2.39 -26.26 -15.09
C THR A 147 3.47 -25.30 -15.58
N ALA A 148 3.83 -24.32 -14.77
CA ALA A 148 4.87 -23.33 -15.09
C ALA A 148 6.31 -23.86 -14.89
N GLY A 149 6.49 -25.00 -14.23
CA GLY A 149 7.81 -25.50 -13.83
C GLY A 149 8.48 -24.59 -12.80
N SER A 150 7.69 -24.05 -11.86
CA SER A 150 8.15 -23.09 -10.82
C SER A 150 7.79 -23.55 -9.42
N THR A 151 8.21 -22.81 -8.43
CA THR A 151 7.82 -23.02 -7.02
C THR A 151 7.28 -21.72 -6.43
N LEU A 152 6.03 -21.75 -5.95
CA LEU A 152 5.42 -20.65 -5.22
C LEU A 152 5.67 -20.79 -3.71
N GLY A 153 6.09 -19.71 -3.07
CA GLY A 153 6.08 -19.59 -1.62
C GLY A 153 4.64 -19.38 -1.13
N ILE A 154 4.23 -20.11 -0.11
CA ILE A 154 2.89 -20.01 0.45
C ILE A 154 2.93 -19.49 1.87
N MET A 155 2.14 -18.46 2.11
CA MET A 155 1.81 -17.94 3.43
C MET A 155 0.38 -18.33 3.76
N VAL A 156 0.14 -19.06 4.84
CA VAL A 156 -1.23 -19.34 5.27
C VAL A 156 -1.78 -18.10 5.98
N GLU A 157 -2.90 -17.57 5.48
CA GLU A 157 -3.56 -16.42 6.11
C GLU A 157 -4.35 -16.84 7.33
N VAL A 158 -4.19 -16.07 8.40
CA VAL A 158 -4.89 -16.24 9.69
C VAL A 158 -5.77 -15.01 9.89
N ASP A 159 -7.08 -15.21 10.13
CA ASP A 159 -7.96 -14.11 10.50
C ASP A 159 -7.67 -13.67 11.94
N THR A 160 -7.10 -12.51 12.09
CA THR A 160 -6.73 -11.91 13.36
C THR A 160 -7.82 -11.00 13.93
N GLY A 161 -9.06 -11.15 13.46
CA GLY A 161 -10.23 -10.38 13.88
C GLY A 161 -10.70 -9.35 12.84
N MET A 162 -10.23 -9.49 11.59
CA MET A 162 -10.68 -8.64 10.49
C MET A 162 -12.01 -9.12 9.89
N ASP A 163 -12.35 -10.39 10.10
CA ASP A 163 -13.57 -11.05 9.58
C ASP A 163 -13.69 -10.89 8.05
N ARG A 164 -12.58 -11.23 7.36
CA ARG A 164 -12.45 -11.02 5.91
C ARG A 164 -11.99 -12.27 5.16
N CYS A 165 -10.77 -12.69 5.35
CA CYS A 165 -10.13 -13.90 4.83
C CYS A 165 -9.21 -14.46 5.89
N GLY A 166 -8.79 -15.71 5.72
CA GLY A 166 -7.89 -16.38 6.64
C GLY A 166 -8.58 -17.49 7.43
N THR A 167 -7.78 -18.39 7.97
CA THR A 167 -8.26 -19.41 8.90
C THR A 167 -8.58 -18.78 10.26
N ASP A 168 -9.71 -19.12 10.84
CA ASP A 168 -10.21 -18.55 12.10
C ASP A 168 -9.79 -19.34 13.34
N ASN A 169 -9.07 -20.46 13.13
CA ASN A 169 -8.52 -21.27 14.23
C ASN A 169 -7.23 -22.00 13.81
N ALA A 170 -6.47 -22.43 14.82
CA ALA A 170 -5.18 -23.08 14.60
C ALA A 170 -5.28 -24.48 13.96
N ALA A 171 -6.37 -25.19 14.15
CA ALA A 171 -6.55 -26.53 13.59
C ALA A 171 -6.70 -26.46 12.07
N ASP A 172 -7.48 -25.49 11.57
CA ASP A 172 -7.64 -25.26 10.13
C ASP A 172 -6.35 -24.72 9.51
N CYS A 173 -5.65 -23.79 10.18
CA CYS A 173 -4.35 -23.33 9.73
C CYS A 173 -3.34 -24.48 9.61
N LEU A 174 -3.30 -25.39 10.60
CA LEU A 174 -2.45 -26.56 10.58
C LEU A 174 -2.82 -27.52 9.43
N ALA A 175 -4.11 -27.70 9.16
CA ALA A 175 -4.57 -28.54 8.06
C ALA A 175 -4.14 -27.98 6.70
N VAL A 176 -4.33 -26.67 6.48
CA VAL A 176 -3.91 -25.98 5.25
C VAL A 176 -2.38 -26.02 5.09
N ALA A 177 -1.62 -25.80 6.17
CA ALA A 177 -0.16 -25.84 6.12
C ALA A 177 0.37 -27.24 5.74
N ARG A 178 -0.23 -28.32 6.26
CA ARG A 178 0.10 -29.71 5.87
C ARG A 178 -0.20 -29.96 4.39
N GLU A 179 -1.38 -29.55 3.93
CA GLU A 179 -1.75 -29.69 2.52
C GLU A 179 -0.74 -28.96 1.60
N VAL A 180 -0.33 -27.74 1.96
CA VAL A 180 0.69 -26.98 1.22
C VAL A 180 2.02 -27.73 1.17
N MET A 181 2.44 -28.39 2.26
CA MET A 181 3.71 -29.13 2.31
C MET A 181 3.68 -30.43 1.47
N ASP A 182 2.50 -31.02 1.29
CA ASP A 182 2.31 -32.24 0.48
C ASP A 182 2.14 -31.95 -1.00
N LEU A 183 1.78 -30.72 -1.39
CA LEU A 183 1.51 -30.33 -2.77
C LEU A 183 2.78 -29.98 -3.55
N PRO A 184 3.00 -30.56 -4.75
CA PRO A 184 4.16 -30.25 -5.59
C PRO A 184 4.13 -28.79 -6.08
N GLY A 185 5.32 -28.19 -6.26
CA GLY A 185 5.46 -26.82 -6.73
C GLY A 185 5.10 -25.75 -5.69
N LEU A 186 4.85 -26.12 -4.45
CA LEU A 186 4.64 -25.22 -3.33
C LEU A 186 5.76 -25.36 -2.30
N ARG A 187 5.98 -24.28 -1.54
CA ARG A 187 6.83 -24.25 -0.36
C ARG A 187 6.16 -23.44 0.74
N PHE A 188 5.89 -24.08 1.86
CA PHE A 188 5.38 -23.37 3.03
C PHE A 188 6.45 -22.40 3.57
N GLU A 189 6.11 -21.13 3.70
CA GLU A 189 7.02 -20.06 4.14
C GLU A 189 6.64 -19.52 5.52
N GLY A 190 5.41 -19.72 5.97
CA GLY A 190 4.92 -19.23 7.24
C GLY A 190 3.46 -18.81 7.22
N ILE A 191 3.12 -17.90 8.11
CA ILE A 191 1.75 -17.37 8.24
C ILE A 191 1.71 -15.85 8.08
N THR A 192 0.56 -15.37 7.60
CA THR A 192 0.28 -13.93 7.49
C THR A 192 -1.06 -13.59 8.13
N GLY A 193 -1.20 -12.36 8.63
CA GLY A 193 -2.46 -11.86 9.17
C GLY A 193 -2.51 -10.34 9.10
N TYR A 194 -3.70 -9.77 9.27
CA TYR A 194 -3.86 -8.32 9.28
C TYR A 194 -4.94 -7.88 10.27
N GLU A 195 -4.52 -7.18 11.30
CA GLU A 195 -5.39 -6.60 12.33
C GLU A 195 -6.01 -5.25 11.87
N GLY A 196 -6.58 -5.22 10.66
CA GLY A 196 -7.11 -3.99 10.05
C GLY A 196 -8.27 -3.36 10.82
N HIS A 197 -9.02 -4.12 11.60
CA HIS A 197 -10.05 -3.61 12.51
C HIS A 197 -9.48 -2.63 13.56
N CYS A 198 -8.20 -2.74 13.89
CA CYS A 198 -7.51 -1.78 14.75
C CYS A 198 -7.43 -0.40 14.11
N SER A 199 -7.28 -0.31 12.77
CA SER A 199 -7.26 0.98 12.05
C SER A 199 -8.60 1.72 12.13
N MET A 200 -9.69 1.00 12.41
CA MET A 200 -11.03 1.58 12.63
C MET A 200 -11.31 1.92 14.10
N THR A 201 -10.29 1.85 14.96
CA THR A 201 -10.38 2.12 16.40
C THR A 201 -9.58 3.38 16.73
N PRO A 202 -10.21 4.58 16.78
CA PRO A 202 -9.51 5.84 17.03
C PRO A 202 -8.91 5.92 18.44
N ASP A 203 -9.58 5.33 19.43
CA ASP A 203 -9.09 5.30 20.82
C ASP A 203 -7.78 4.50 20.88
N HIS A 204 -6.76 5.14 21.44
CA HIS A 204 -5.40 4.61 21.48
C HIS A 204 -5.29 3.33 22.32
N ASP A 205 -5.89 3.33 23.52
CA ASP A 205 -5.72 2.23 24.46
C ASP A 205 -6.54 1.01 24.02
N LEU A 206 -7.75 1.24 23.54
CA LEU A 206 -8.58 0.18 22.96
C LEU A 206 -7.96 -0.39 21.69
N ARG A 207 -7.34 0.45 20.85
CA ARG A 207 -6.63 -0.02 19.67
C ARG A 207 -5.43 -0.89 20.04
N HIS A 208 -4.67 -0.51 21.07
CA HIS A 208 -3.54 -1.29 21.57
C HIS A 208 -4.00 -2.62 22.19
N GLU A 209 -5.10 -2.62 22.95
CA GLU A 209 -5.69 -3.84 23.48
C GLU A 209 -6.08 -4.82 22.37
N ARG A 210 -6.83 -4.35 21.37
CA ARG A 210 -7.24 -5.16 20.21
C ARG A 210 -6.04 -5.70 19.42
N GLN A 211 -5.02 -4.87 19.23
CA GLN A 211 -3.78 -5.32 18.58
C GLN A 211 -3.10 -6.44 19.38
N ARG A 212 -3.03 -6.32 20.71
CA ARG A 212 -2.45 -7.36 21.56
C ARG A 212 -3.23 -8.67 21.50
N GLU A 213 -4.55 -8.62 21.49
CA GLU A 213 -5.42 -9.80 21.34
C GLU A 213 -5.18 -10.47 19.96
N ALA A 214 -5.17 -9.68 18.88
CA ALA A 214 -4.89 -10.15 17.55
C ALA A 214 -3.53 -10.83 17.43
N MET A 215 -2.47 -10.20 17.95
CA MET A 215 -1.12 -10.75 17.89
C MET A 215 -0.91 -11.94 18.81
N LYS A 216 -1.59 -11.98 19.95
CA LYS A 216 -1.59 -13.17 20.80
C LYS A 216 -2.17 -14.37 20.05
N PHE A 217 -3.34 -14.21 19.45
CA PHE A 217 -3.96 -15.29 18.67
C PHE A 217 -3.04 -15.71 17.50
N PHE A 218 -2.51 -14.76 16.74
CA PHE A 218 -1.62 -15.03 15.62
C PHE A 218 -0.35 -15.81 16.02
N THR A 219 0.29 -15.43 17.12
CA THR A 219 1.50 -16.11 17.62
C THR A 219 1.17 -17.46 18.30
N ASP A 220 0.01 -17.60 18.91
CA ASP A 220 -0.47 -18.88 19.42
C ASP A 220 -0.67 -19.90 18.27
N VAL A 221 -1.21 -19.45 17.12
CA VAL A 221 -1.32 -20.26 15.89
C VAL A 221 0.07 -20.69 15.42
N ALA A 222 1.03 -19.77 15.32
CA ALA A 222 2.41 -20.09 14.96
C ALA A 222 3.03 -21.13 15.91
N GLY A 223 2.85 -20.97 17.21
CA GLY A 223 3.33 -21.90 18.23
C GLY A 223 2.71 -23.31 18.09
N GLN A 224 1.43 -23.39 17.69
CA GLN A 224 0.78 -24.69 17.43
C GLN A 224 1.33 -25.37 16.17
N LEU A 225 1.63 -24.63 15.10
CA LEU A 225 2.32 -25.16 13.92
C LEU A 225 3.68 -25.77 14.32
N GLU A 226 4.48 -25.03 15.06
CA GLU A 226 5.81 -25.47 15.52
C GLU A 226 5.74 -26.68 16.44
N ALA A 227 4.80 -26.71 17.37
CA ALA A 227 4.56 -27.86 18.25
C ALA A 227 4.14 -29.13 17.48
N ASN A 228 3.59 -28.96 16.28
CA ASN A 228 3.26 -30.05 15.34
C ASN A 228 4.37 -30.34 14.31
N GLY A 229 5.58 -29.80 14.50
CA GLY A 229 6.74 -30.05 13.65
C GLY A 229 6.75 -29.25 12.34
N ILE A 230 5.92 -28.22 12.18
CA ILE A 230 5.89 -27.34 11.02
C ILE A 230 6.62 -26.03 11.37
N PRO A 231 7.85 -25.80 10.88
CA PRO A 231 8.57 -24.55 11.09
C PRO A 231 7.78 -23.36 10.51
N CYS A 232 7.72 -22.27 11.24
CA CYS A 232 7.03 -21.04 10.81
C CYS A 232 8.04 -19.88 10.74
N PRO A 233 8.94 -19.84 9.73
CA PRO A 233 10.03 -18.87 9.68
C PRO A 233 9.56 -17.45 9.43
N ILE A 234 8.46 -17.26 8.66
CA ILE A 234 7.87 -15.95 8.43
C ILE A 234 6.55 -15.84 9.19
N ARG A 235 6.48 -14.81 10.03
CA ARG A 235 5.28 -14.41 10.75
C ARG A 235 5.03 -12.96 10.46
N SER A 236 4.21 -12.71 9.44
CA SER A 236 4.00 -11.42 8.80
C SER A 236 2.65 -10.85 9.14
N ALA A 237 2.61 -9.69 9.79
CA ALA A 237 1.37 -9.03 10.16
C ALA A 237 1.53 -7.50 10.21
N GLY A 238 0.51 -6.79 10.68
CA GLY A 238 0.60 -5.37 10.94
C GLY A 238 0.31 -4.46 9.76
N GLY A 239 -0.14 -3.29 10.12
CA GLY A 239 -0.31 -2.16 9.22
C GLY A 239 0.18 -0.89 9.88
N ILE A 240 -0.04 0.27 9.24
CA ILE A 240 0.50 1.53 9.77
C ILE A 240 -0.11 1.89 11.14
N ALA A 241 -1.38 1.59 11.39
CA ALA A 241 -2.06 2.00 12.63
C ALA A 241 -1.54 1.32 13.91
N THR A 242 -0.81 0.20 13.75
CA THR A 242 -0.33 -0.66 14.83
C THR A 242 1.17 -0.98 14.71
N TRP A 243 1.84 -0.41 13.72
CA TRP A 243 3.17 -0.82 13.26
C TRP A 243 4.20 -0.99 14.40
N ASN A 244 4.27 -0.04 15.31
CA ASN A 244 5.26 -0.04 16.40
C ASN A 244 4.99 -1.15 17.44
N TRP A 245 3.72 -1.37 17.78
CA TRP A 245 3.34 -2.43 18.71
C TRP A 245 3.48 -3.81 18.10
N THR A 246 3.06 -3.94 16.81
CA THR A 246 3.16 -5.20 16.09
C THR A 246 4.62 -5.55 15.81
N ALA A 247 5.46 -4.59 15.39
CA ALA A 247 6.90 -4.83 15.20
C ALA A 247 7.62 -5.27 16.49
N ALA A 248 7.23 -4.72 17.63
CA ALA A 248 7.81 -5.05 18.92
C ALA A 248 7.18 -6.32 19.57
N TYR A 249 6.12 -6.88 18.96
CA TYR A 249 5.44 -8.04 19.57
C TYR A 249 6.31 -9.30 19.43
N PRO A 250 6.55 -10.05 20.55
CA PRO A 250 7.39 -11.23 20.49
C PRO A 250 6.87 -12.28 19.52
N GLY A 251 7.75 -12.78 18.66
CA GLY A 251 7.42 -13.82 17.70
C GLY A 251 7.04 -13.30 16.30
N LEU A 252 6.84 -12.01 16.09
CA LEU A 252 6.71 -11.44 14.75
C LEU A 252 8.09 -11.34 14.06
N THR A 253 8.12 -11.56 12.74
CA THR A 253 9.35 -11.47 11.95
C THR A 253 9.35 -10.31 10.98
N GLU A 254 8.15 -9.91 10.50
CA GLU A 254 8.01 -8.75 9.60
C GLU A 254 6.65 -8.06 9.76
N ILE A 255 6.62 -6.76 9.43
CA ILE A 255 5.39 -5.96 9.34
C ILE A 255 5.13 -5.48 7.91
N GLN A 256 3.86 -5.18 7.60
CA GLN A 256 3.42 -4.84 6.23
C GLN A 256 2.93 -3.40 6.09
N ALA A 257 3.40 -2.48 6.91
CA ALA A 257 3.01 -1.07 6.84
C ALA A 257 3.36 -0.46 5.47
N GLY A 258 2.46 0.32 4.89
CA GLY A 258 2.66 0.97 3.58
C GLY A 258 2.45 2.48 3.60
N THR A 259 1.44 2.97 4.33
CA THR A 259 1.00 4.37 4.27
C THR A 259 2.02 5.36 4.86
N TYR A 260 2.93 4.89 5.70
CA TYR A 260 3.94 5.75 6.32
C TYR A 260 4.73 6.60 5.31
N VAL A 261 4.98 6.08 4.10
CA VAL A 261 5.81 6.77 3.10
C VAL A 261 5.16 8.04 2.56
N VAL A 262 3.82 8.04 2.43
CA VAL A 262 3.05 9.18 1.88
C VAL A 262 2.23 9.90 2.94
N MET A 263 1.77 9.18 3.94
CA MET A 263 0.84 9.55 5.00
C MET A 263 -0.45 10.22 4.47
N ASP A 264 -1.50 10.15 5.26
CA ASP A 264 -2.79 10.80 5.02
C ASP A 264 -3.44 11.21 6.35
N ASN A 265 -4.54 11.95 6.30
CA ASN A 265 -5.18 12.44 7.52
C ASN A 265 -5.83 11.32 8.33
N PHE A 266 -6.36 10.27 7.68
CA PHE A 266 -6.96 9.15 8.39
C PHE A 266 -5.95 8.46 9.31
N HIS A 267 -4.78 8.10 8.79
CA HIS A 267 -3.75 7.43 9.57
C HIS A 267 -2.93 8.40 10.43
N GLY A 268 -2.68 9.61 9.94
CA GLY A 268 -1.87 10.62 10.65
C GLY A 268 -2.43 11.03 12.01
N ARG A 269 -3.75 10.97 12.18
CA ARG A 269 -4.39 11.20 13.49
C ARG A 269 -4.04 10.12 14.54
N MET A 270 -3.76 8.91 14.07
CA MET A 270 -3.48 7.75 14.94
C MET A 270 -1.99 7.50 15.13
N VAL A 271 -1.19 7.90 14.16
CA VAL A 271 0.24 7.54 14.07
C VAL A 271 1.07 8.81 13.84
N PRO A 272 1.46 9.49 14.91
CA PRO A 272 2.34 10.65 14.80
C PRO A 272 3.75 10.24 14.37
N GLY A 273 4.53 11.22 13.90
CA GLY A 273 5.96 11.04 13.57
C GLY A 273 6.25 10.89 12.09
N PHE A 274 5.24 10.72 11.24
CA PHE A 274 5.40 10.70 9.78
C PHE A 274 4.82 11.96 9.14
N GLU A 275 5.50 12.46 8.12
CA GLU A 275 5.10 13.67 7.40
C GLU A 275 4.11 13.34 6.26
N HIS A 276 3.20 14.27 5.98
CA HIS A 276 2.39 14.21 4.76
C HIS A 276 3.26 14.57 3.56
N SER A 277 3.84 13.56 2.90
CA SER A 277 4.62 13.78 1.69
C SER A 277 3.75 13.85 0.43
N LEU A 278 2.49 13.41 0.51
CA LEU A 278 1.51 13.41 -0.56
C LEU A 278 0.51 14.54 -0.38
N THR A 279 0.33 15.35 -1.40
CA THR A 279 -0.72 16.37 -1.47
C THR A 279 -1.36 16.41 -2.84
N ILE A 280 -2.55 16.99 -2.92
CA ILE A 280 -3.20 17.38 -4.16
C ILE A 280 -3.01 18.90 -4.32
N ALA A 281 -2.35 19.33 -5.41
CA ALA A 281 -2.36 20.72 -5.81
C ALA A 281 -3.74 21.05 -6.36
N ALA A 282 -4.32 22.16 -5.91
CA ALA A 282 -5.62 22.66 -6.34
C ALA A 282 -5.58 24.18 -6.47
N THR A 283 -6.53 24.74 -7.21
CA THR A 283 -6.66 26.18 -7.42
C THR A 283 -7.97 26.68 -6.81
N VAL A 284 -7.94 27.81 -6.13
CA VAL A 284 -9.15 28.50 -5.72
C VAL A 284 -9.87 29.05 -6.94
N ILE A 285 -11.03 28.50 -7.26
CA ILE A 285 -11.79 28.89 -8.46
C ILE A 285 -12.96 29.83 -8.16
N SER A 286 -13.43 29.87 -6.91
CA SER A 286 -14.52 30.77 -6.52
C SER A 286 -14.44 31.14 -5.06
N ARG A 287 -14.94 32.34 -4.77
CA ARG A 287 -15.19 32.82 -3.41
C ARG A 287 -16.61 33.31 -3.30
N GLN A 288 -17.32 32.78 -2.31
CA GLN A 288 -18.63 33.24 -1.94
C GLN A 288 -18.62 33.70 -0.48
N SER A 289 -19.70 34.32 0.00
CA SER A 289 -19.79 34.75 1.41
C SER A 289 -19.53 33.57 2.34
N GLY A 290 -18.41 33.62 3.06
CA GLY A 290 -18.03 32.60 4.01
C GLY A 290 -17.53 31.29 3.42
N LYS A 291 -17.17 31.21 2.13
CA LYS A 291 -16.69 29.97 1.49
C LYS A 291 -15.49 30.21 0.60
N VAL A 292 -14.59 29.20 0.53
CA VAL A 292 -13.55 29.04 -0.47
C VAL A 292 -13.85 27.75 -1.26
N ILE A 293 -13.80 27.83 -2.57
CA ILE A 293 -14.12 26.72 -3.49
C ILE A 293 -12.90 26.47 -4.35
N VAL A 294 -12.46 25.20 -4.41
CA VAL A 294 -11.31 24.76 -5.20
C VAL A 294 -11.74 23.77 -6.28
N ASP A 295 -10.91 23.61 -7.31
CA ASP A 295 -11.12 22.73 -8.48
C ASP A 295 -10.81 21.25 -8.24
N ALA A 296 -10.58 20.83 -7.01
CA ALA A 296 -10.42 19.43 -6.62
C ALA A 296 -11.68 18.94 -5.89
N GLY A 297 -12.37 17.99 -6.48
CA GLY A 297 -13.60 17.40 -5.95
C GLY A 297 -13.47 15.91 -5.64
N ASN A 298 -14.62 15.21 -5.55
CA ASN A 298 -14.68 13.77 -5.27
C ASN A 298 -13.88 12.90 -6.27
N LYS A 299 -13.67 13.38 -7.50
CA LYS A 299 -12.86 12.68 -8.50
C LYS A 299 -11.35 12.89 -8.32
N SER A 300 -10.95 13.76 -7.42
CA SER A 300 -9.54 14.09 -7.17
C SER A 300 -9.05 13.62 -5.80
N VAL A 301 -9.95 13.39 -4.85
CA VAL A 301 -9.61 13.15 -3.44
C VAL A 301 -10.57 12.13 -2.82
N ALA A 302 -10.02 11.06 -2.26
CA ALA A 302 -10.78 10.06 -1.51
C ALA A 302 -10.94 10.49 -0.04
N ASP A 303 -12.05 10.04 0.55
CA ASP A 303 -12.45 10.35 1.92
C ASP A 303 -12.49 11.87 2.19
N PRO A 304 -13.36 12.57 1.46
CA PRO A 304 -13.34 14.04 1.43
C PRO A 304 -13.67 14.68 2.78
N ALA A 305 -14.36 13.98 3.68
CA ALA A 305 -14.68 14.50 5.01
C ALA A 305 -13.42 14.76 5.87
N ASP A 306 -12.37 14.04 5.60
CA ASP A 306 -11.09 14.09 6.32
C ASP A 306 -10.01 14.93 5.60
N VAL A 307 -10.35 15.60 4.50
CA VAL A 307 -9.39 16.46 3.78
C VAL A 307 -9.05 17.70 4.60
N THR A 308 -7.77 18.09 4.58
CA THR A 308 -7.31 19.36 5.15
C THR A 308 -6.59 20.22 4.11
N MET A 309 -6.67 21.52 4.24
CA MET A 309 -5.96 22.49 3.39
C MET A 309 -4.69 22.95 4.11
N VAL A 310 -3.54 22.68 3.52
CA VAL A 310 -2.23 22.99 4.11
C VAL A 310 -2.09 24.48 4.38
N GLY A 311 -1.78 24.83 5.64
CA GLY A 311 -1.59 26.21 6.06
C GLY A 311 -2.87 27.02 6.26
N HIS A 312 -4.04 26.38 6.17
CA HIS A 312 -5.33 27.03 6.38
C HIS A 312 -6.25 26.16 7.25
N ASP A 313 -6.84 26.75 8.25
CA ASP A 313 -7.82 26.09 9.13
C ASP A 313 -9.25 26.29 8.59
N HIS A 314 -9.48 25.70 7.42
CA HIS A 314 -10.76 25.74 6.73
C HIS A 314 -11.40 24.35 6.77
N ALA A 315 -12.48 24.21 7.54
CA ALA A 315 -13.23 22.96 7.60
C ALA A 315 -13.87 22.63 6.25
N VAL A 316 -13.91 21.35 5.90
CA VAL A 316 -14.66 20.89 4.74
C VAL A 316 -16.15 21.05 5.01
N LEU A 317 -16.87 21.72 4.11
CA LEU A 317 -18.34 21.77 4.10
C LEU A 317 -18.92 20.61 3.28
N ARG A 318 -18.37 20.38 2.08
CA ARG A 318 -18.69 19.24 1.21
C ARG A 318 -17.74 19.17 0.02
N PHE A 319 -17.73 18.04 -0.64
CA PHE A 319 -17.15 17.86 -1.96
C PHE A 319 -18.25 17.48 -2.95
N ASP A 320 -18.29 18.17 -4.08
CA ASP A 320 -19.04 17.78 -5.27
C ASP A 320 -18.06 17.07 -6.24
N GLU A 321 -18.48 16.69 -7.44
CA GLU A 321 -17.63 15.91 -8.37
C GLU A 321 -16.29 16.58 -8.65
N GLU A 322 -16.31 17.89 -8.98
CA GLU A 322 -15.15 18.68 -9.39
C GLU A 322 -14.86 19.84 -8.43
N HIS A 323 -15.52 19.92 -7.27
CA HIS A 323 -15.43 21.07 -6.37
C HIS A 323 -15.23 20.63 -4.91
N GLY A 324 -14.16 21.12 -4.29
CA GLY A 324 -14.00 21.11 -2.83
C GLY A 324 -14.48 22.43 -2.24
N ILE A 325 -15.41 22.38 -1.29
CA ILE A 325 -16.04 23.56 -0.68
C ILE A 325 -15.68 23.61 0.79
N PHE A 326 -14.98 24.67 1.17
CA PHE A 326 -14.45 24.86 2.51
C PHE A 326 -15.12 26.02 3.20
N ASP A 327 -15.31 25.91 4.52
CA ASP A 327 -15.79 27.00 5.36
C ASP A 327 -14.72 28.08 5.54
N ALA A 328 -15.08 29.30 5.23
CA ALA A 328 -14.27 30.49 5.41
C ALA A 328 -15.05 31.61 6.09
N ALA A 329 -16.09 31.29 6.89
CA ALA A 329 -16.93 32.26 7.59
C ALA A 329 -16.12 33.17 8.54
N GLY A 330 -15.02 32.66 9.12
CA GLY A 330 -14.05 33.41 9.91
C GLY A 330 -13.14 34.34 9.09
N GLY A 331 -13.29 34.37 7.77
CA GLY A 331 -12.41 35.08 6.84
C GLY A 331 -11.34 34.18 6.25
N SER A 332 -10.81 34.57 5.09
CA SER A 332 -9.71 33.86 4.43
C SER A 332 -8.89 34.84 3.60
N PRO A 333 -7.56 34.75 3.62
CA PRO A 333 -6.69 35.57 2.78
C PRO A 333 -6.71 35.12 1.32
N LEU A 334 -7.17 33.89 1.03
CA LEU A 334 -7.16 33.29 -0.30
C LEU A 334 -8.02 34.05 -1.29
N ARG A 335 -7.58 34.13 -2.54
CA ARG A 335 -8.24 34.79 -3.68
C ARG A 335 -8.46 33.78 -4.80
N VAL A 336 -9.36 34.09 -5.71
CA VAL A 336 -9.51 33.31 -6.96
C VAL A 336 -8.19 33.35 -7.73
N GLY A 337 -7.73 32.17 -8.14
CA GLY A 337 -6.45 31.95 -8.78
C GLY A 337 -5.32 31.55 -7.82
N ASP A 338 -5.51 31.65 -6.50
CA ASP A 338 -4.48 31.21 -5.57
C ASP A 338 -4.31 29.69 -5.57
N PRO A 339 -3.05 29.20 -5.63
CA PRO A 339 -2.77 27.78 -5.47
C PRO A 339 -2.93 27.36 -4.01
N VAL A 340 -3.48 26.17 -3.79
CA VAL A 340 -3.59 25.54 -2.47
C VAL A 340 -3.15 24.08 -2.56
N ARG A 341 -2.85 23.48 -1.40
CA ARG A 341 -2.52 22.07 -1.28
C ARG A 341 -3.49 21.39 -0.34
N LEU A 342 -4.00 20.25 -0.74
CA LEU A 342 -4.90 19.43 0.06
C LEU A 342 -4.18 18.15 0.50
N VAL A 343 -4.25 17.83 1.78
CA VAL A 343 -3.88 16.49 2.28
C VAL A 343 -5.10 15.60 2.14
N PRO A 344 -5.02 14.44 1.46
CA PRO A 344 -6.17 13.55 1.30
C PRO A 344 -6.60 12.93 2.63
N GLY A 345 -7.89 12.64 2.76
CA GLY A 345 -8.39 11.84 3.85
C GLY A 345 -7.81 10.42 3.81
N TYR A 346 -7.76 9.81 2.61
CA TYR A 346 -7.24 8.45 2.43
C TYR A 346 -6.34 8.34 1.18
N SER A 347 -5.05 8.13 1.37
CA SER A 347 -4.05 8.17 0.29
C SER A 347 -4.16 7.00 -0.71
N PRO A 348 -4.38 5.71 -0.33
CA PRO A 348 -4.36 4.62 -1.30
C PRO A 348 -5.40 4.76 -2.42
N SER A 349 -6.62 5.19 -2.09
CA SER A 349 -7.66 5.42 -3.09
C SER A 349 -7.40 6.67 -3.91
N THR A 350 -6.93 7.75 -3.29
CA THR A 350 -6.58 8.99 -3.97
C THR A 350 -5.51 8.75 -5.04
N VAL A 351 -4.41 8.10 -4.67
CA VAL A 351 -3.32 7.73 -5.58
C VAL A 351 -3.84 6.94 -6.78
N ASN A 352 -4.74 5.97 -6.53
CA ASN A 352 -5.25 5.08 -7.57
C ASN A 352 -6.07 5.79 -8.67
N TRP A 353 -6.47 7.06 -8.48
CA TRP A 353 -7.21 7.86 -9.45
C TRP A 353 -6.33 8.69 -10.38
N TYR A 354 -5.06 8.86 -10.06
CA TYR A 354 -4.11 9.66 -10.85
C TYR A 354 -3.23 8.80 -11.75
N ASP A 355 -2.81 9.36 -12.88
CA ASP A 355 -1.86 8.74 -13.80
C ASP A 355 -0.41 8.89 -13.32
N ALA A 356 -0.10 10.03 -12.69
CA ALA A 356 1.27 10.43 -12.41
C ALA A 356 1.41 11.20 -11.10
N TYR A 357 2.58 11.07 -10.50
CA TYR A 357 3.10 11.96 -9.48
C TYR A 357 3.90 13.10 -10.13
N HIS A 358 3.63 14.32 -9.72
CA HIS A 358 4.57 15.43 -9.87
C HIS A 358 5.51 15.39 -8.65
N VAL A 359 6.72 14.88 -8.88
CA VAL A 359 7.72 14.71 -7.82
C VAL A 359 8.41 16.04 -7.59
N VAL A 360 8.30 16.58 -6.36
CA VAL A 360 8.93 17.85 -6.01
C VAL A 360 10.08 17.65 -5.03
N GLN A 361 11.11 18.49 -5.21
CA GLN A 361 12.17 18.69 -4.23
C GLN A 361 12.18 20.17 -3.84
N GLY A 362 11.93 20.43 -2.57
CA GLY A 362 11.54 21.79 -2.16
C GLY A 362 10.25 22.20 -2.86
N ASP A 363 10.32 23.28 -3.66
CA ASP A 363 9.15 23.79 -4.40
C ASP A 363 9.18 23.47 -5.91
N ILE A 364 10.20 22.79 -6.40
CA ILE A 364 10.42 22.55 -7.82
C ILE A 364 10.06 21.12 -8.20
N VAL A 365 9.33 20.94 -9.27
CA VAL A 365 9.08 19.64 -9.91
C VAL A 365 10.38 19.14 -10.52
N VAL A 366 10.88 18.03 -9.99
CA VAL A 366 12.17 17.45 -10.44
C VAL A 366 11.99 16.21 -11.32
N ASP A 367 10.84 15.55 -11.23
CA ASP A 367 10.53 14.38 -12.06
C ASP A 367 9.02 14.13 -12.12
N ILE A 368 8.61 13.24 -13.07
CA ILE A 368 7.24 12.73 -13.19
C ILE A 368 7.31 11.21 -13.13
N TRP A 369 6.63 10.62 -12.17
CA TRP A 369 6.58 9.17 -11.99
C TRP A 369 5.19 8.60 -12.23
N PRO A 370 5.05 7.45 -12.91
CA PRO A 370 3.74 6.84 -13.11
C PRO A 370 3.18 6.28 -11.80
N VAL A 371 1.86 6.30 -11.68
CA VAL A 371 1.10 5.48 -10.74
C VAL A 371 0.74 4.18 -11.45
N ILE A 372 1.35 3.05 -11.05
CA ILE A 372 1.21 1.78 -11.78
C ILE A 372 1.24 0.54 -10.89
N PRO A 373 0.36 -0.48 -11.12
CA PRO A 373 -0.86 -0.40 -11.91
C PRO A 373 -1.93 0.38 -11.14
N ARG A 374 -2.77 1.13 -11.81
CA ARG A 374 -3.87 1.89 -11.22
C ARG A 374 -5.25 1.35 -11.63
N GLY A 375 -6.30 1.89 -11.03
CA GLY A 375 -7.68 1.45 -11.28
C GLY A 375 -7.92 0.02 -10.79
N PRO A 376 -8.84 -0.75 -11.39
CA PRO A 376 -9.09 -2.16 -11.07
C PRO A 376 -7.91 -3.09 -11.40
N GLY A 377 -6.89 -2.59 -12.05
CA GLY A 377 -5.53 -3.08 -12.00
C GLY A 377 -5.13 -4.20 -12.94
N HIS A 378 -5.77 -4.42 -14.07
CA HIS A 378 -5.25 -5.44 -15.00
C HIS A 378 -4.61 -4.91 -16.29
N HIS A 379 -4.59 -3.60 -16.54
CA HIS A 379 -3.87 -2.92 -17.64
C HIS A 379 -3.69 -3.73 -18.94
N GLY A 380 -4.72 -4.49 -19.36
CA GLY A 380 -4.58 -5.37 -20.51
C GLY A 380 -3.49 -6.45 -20.37
N ILE A 381 -2.98 -6.74 -19.16
CA ILE A 381 -2.27 -7.98 -18.88
C ILE A 381 -3.32 -9.08 -19.11
N ALA A 382 -3.49 -9.35 -20.38
CA ALA A 382 -4.65 -10.00 -20.91
C ALA A 382 -4.68 -11.46 -20.52
N ASN A 383 -5.89 -12.01 -20.44
CA ASN A 383 -6.14 -13.43 -20.50
C ASN A 383 -5.09 -14.13 -21.35
N PRO A 384 -4.25 -14.99 -20.76
CA PRO A 384 -3.55 -15.98 -21.53
C PRO A 384 -4.64 -16.89 -22.08
N GLY A 385 -4.87 -16.83 -23.40
CA GLY A 385 -5.74 -17.76 -24.09
C GLY A 385 -5.39 -19.21 -23.81
#